data_b70a2f9027ebdb0c81ba8d3b80bd1886
#
_entry.id   b70a2f9027ebdb0c81ba8d3b80bd1886
#
_cell.length_a   1.000
_cell.length_b   1.000
_cell.length_c   1.000
_cell.angle_alpha   90.00
_cell.angle_beta   90.00
_cell.angle_gamma   90.00
#
_symmetry.space_group_name_H-M   'P 1'
#
loop_
_entity.id
_entity.type
_entity.pdbx_description
1 polymer ?
#
loop_
_entity_poly.entity_id
_entity_poly.type
_entity_poly.pdbx_seq_one_letter_code
_entity_poly.pdbx_strand_id
1 'polypeptide(L)'
;MRFRDVVTVVRAGTTASPDGGDPLPNWTTATTTDYPGELQPLTSTEDVVAQQRTNSTHRAFLPADADVKATDRLRHLGLDYEVDGVPEVWRVRGRAHHQEVLCFRITGG
;
A
#
# COMPACT_ATOMS: atom_id res chain seq x y z
N MET A 1 6.22 -15.34 -8.79
CA MET A 1 6.77 -14.91 -7.47
C MET A 1 6.02 -15.61 -6.37
N ARG A 2 6.74 -16.09 -5.38
CA ARG A 2 6.13 -16.81 -4.27
C ARG A 2 6.20 -15.95 -3.02
N PHE A 3 5.04 -15.63 -2.47
CA PHE A 3 4.93 -14.82 -1.26
C PHE A 3 4.86 -15.72 -0.03
N ARG A 4 5.59 -15.35 1.02
CA ARG A 4 5.68 -16.15 2.25
C ARG A 4 5.07 -15.46 3.46
N ASP A 5 4.61 -14.25 3.29
CA ASP A 5 4.09 -13.45 4.38
C ASP A 5 2.69 -12.95 4.03
N VAL A 6 2.09 -12.21 4.93
CA VAL A 6 0.76 -11.64 4.73
C VAL A 6 0.85 -10.13 4.87
N VAL A 7 0.30 -9.44 3.89
CA VAL A 7 0.15 -7.98 3.93
C VAL A 7 -1.34 -7.68 3.91
N THR A 8 -1.80 -6.89 4.85
CA THR A 8 -3.21 -6.54 4.96
C THR A 8 -3.46 -5.18 4.34
N VAL A 9 -4.41 -5.12 3.40
CA VAL A 9 -4.87 -3.85 2.85
C VAL A 9 -5.97 -3.30 3.72
N VAL A 10 -5.79 -2.07 4.20
CA VAL A 10 -6.75 -1.39 5.09
C VAL A 10 -7.36 -0.25 4.30
N ARG A 11 -8.68 -0.32 4.13
CA ARG A 11 -9.42 0.70 3.37
C ARG A 11 -10.37 1.44 4.30
N ALA A 12 -10.22 2.76 4.37
CA ALA A 12 -11.06 3.59 5.20
C ALA A 12 -12.52 3.52 4.74
N GLY A 13 -13.44 3.56 5.69
CA GLY A 13 -14.82 3.88 5.40
C GLY A 13 -14.94 5.37 5.11
N THR A 14 -16.15 5.86 4.96
CA THR A 14 -16.38 7.26 4.69
C THR A 14 -17.34 7.87 5.71
N THR A 15 -17.16 9.17 5.97
CA THR A 15 -18.04 9.95 6.81
C THR A 15 -18.45 11.17 6.01
N ALA A 16 -19.74 11.54 6.06
CA ALA A 16 -20.23 12.73 5.36
C ALA A 16 -19.50 13.97 5.87
N SER A 17 -19.09 14.82 4.93
CA SER A 17 -18.48 16.10 5.29
C SER A 17 -19.52 17.04 5.89
N PRO A 18 -19.22 17.71 7.02
CA PRO A 18 -20.14 18.70 7.60
C PRO A 18 -20.49 19.82 6.65
N ASP A 19 -19.59 20.13 5.71
CA ASP A 19 -19.77 21.24 4.76
C ASP A 19 -20.49 20.82 3.49
N GLY A 20 -20.92 19.55 3.39
CA GLY A 20 -21.56 19.04 2.19
C GLY A 20 -20.61 18.77 1.04
N GLY A 21 -19.29 18.81 1.29
CA GLY A 21 -18.28 18.46 0.29
C GLY A 21 -18.08 16.97 0.16
N ASP A 22 -16.92 16.56 -0.39
CA ASP A 22 -16.58 15.16 -0.57
C ASP A 22 -16.55 14.43 0.77
N PRO A 23 -16.95 13.14 0.80
CA PRO A 23 -16.87 12.36 2.02
C PRO A 23 -15.44 12.29 2.55
N LEU A 24 -15.30 12.29 3.87
CA LEU A 24 -14.01 12.20 4.53
C LEU A 24 -13.67 10.74 4.85
N PRO A 25 -12.38 10.35 4.81
CA PRO A 25 -12.00 9.01 5.21
C PRO A 25 -12.26 8.78 6.70
N ASN A 26 -12.74 7.59 7.01
CA ASN A 26 -13.00 7.18 8.40
C ASN A 26 -12.29 5.86 8.68
N TRP A 27 -11.19 5.93 9.40
CA TRP A 27 -10.38 4.73 9.70
C TRP A 27 -10.98 3.88 10.81
N THR A 28 -11.92 4.39 11.59
CA THR A 28 -12.61 3.59 12.60
C THR A 28 -13.60 2.61 11.98
N THR A 29 -14.05 2.88 10.77
CA THR A 29 -14.93 1.97 10.01
C THR A 29 -14.18 1.31 8.85
N ALA A 30 -12.86 1.23 8.95
CA ALA A 30 -12.03 0.64 7.89
C ALA A 30 -12.34 -0.83 7.72
N THR A 31 -12.22 -1.29 6.49
CA THR A 31 -12.27 -2.72 6.14
C THR A 31 -10.87 -3.22 5.85
N THR A 32 -10.63 -4.49 6.12
CA THR A 32 -9.32 -5.10 5.91
C THR A 32 -9.43 -6.31 5.00
N THR A 33 -8.42 -6.50 4.17
CA THR A 33 -8.30 -7.67 3.30
C THR A 33 -6.87 -8.17 3.34
N ASP A 34 -6.68 -9.44 3.67
CA ASP A 34 -5.36 -10.04 3.74
C ASP A 34 -4.98 -10.63 2.39
N TYR A 35 -3.75 -10.37 1.98
CA TYR A 35 -3.17 -10.95 0.78
C TYR A 35 -1.83 -11.58 1.10
N PRO A 36 -1.47 -12.67 0.39
CA PRO A 36 -0.10 -13.13 0.46
C PRO A 36 0.79 -12.06 -0.15
N GLY A 37 1.89 -11.76 0.50
CA GLY A 37 2.77 -10.71 0.02
C GLY A 37 4.03 -10.61 0.84
N GLU A 38 4.82 -9.60 0.56
CA GLU A 38 6.05 -9.30 1.29
C GLU A 38 6.19 -7.79 1.40
N LEU A 39 6.77 -7.34 2.50
CA LEU A 39 7.09 -5.94 2.72
C LEU A 39 8.58 -5.84 2.95
N GLN A 40 9.26 -5.01 2.16
CA GLN A 40 10.70 -4.86 2.23
C GLN A 40 11.07 -3.39 2.42
N PRO A 41 12.05 -3.09 3.28
CA PRO A 41 12.53 -1.72 3.38
C PRO A 41 13.30 -1.32 2.13
N LEU A 42 13.21 -0.04 1.78
CA LEU A 42 14.05 0.53 0.74
C LEU A 42 15.42 0.80 1.35
N THR A 43 16.40 0.02 0.95
CA THR A 43 17.73 0.05 1.57
C THR A 43 18.77 0.74 0.73
N SER A 44 18.44 1.05 -0.51
CA SER A 44 19.38 1.61 -1.48
C SER A 44 18.99 3.05 -1.82
N THR A 45 19.94 3.95 -1.77
CA THR A 45 19.75 5.33 -2.25
C THR A 45 19.33 5.33 -3.71
N GLU A 46 19.88 4.40 -4.48
CA GLU A 46 19.55 4.26 -5.89
C GLU A 46 18.08 3.92 -6.10
N ASP A 47 17.53 3.02 -5.26
CA ASP A 47 16.10 2.71 -5.32
C ASP A 47 15.23 3.93 -5.07
N VAL A 48 15.59 4.72 -4.08
CA VAL A 48 14.87 5.95 -3.73
C VAL A 48 14.93 6.94 -4.89
N VAL A 49 16.10 7.15 -5.47
CA VAL A 49 16.28 8.07 -6.60
C VAL A 49 15.50 7.59 -7.82
N ALA A 50 15.58 6.30 -8.12
CA ALA A 50 14.90 5.73 -9.28
C ALA A 50 13.38 5.86 -9.16
N GLN A 51 12.85 5.76 -7.96
CA GLN A 51 11.41 5.90 -7.72
C GLN A 51 10.96 7.35 -7.63
N GLN A 52 11.88 8.27 -7.44
CA GLN A 52 11.58 9.70 -7.24
C GLN A 52 10.57 9.91 -6.10
N ARG A 53 10.65 9.08 -5.06
CA ARG A 53 9.75 9.11 -3.91
C ARG A 53 10.57 9.40 -2.66
N THR A 54 10.47 10.61 -2.15
CA THR A 54 11.28 11.02 -1.00
C THR A 54 10.72 10.52 0.33
N ASN A 55 9.44 10.18 0.36
CA ASN A 55 8.77 9.74 1.58
C ASN A 55 8.67 8.23 1.73
N SER A 56 8.89 7.49 0.66
CA SER A 56 8.76 6.03 0.71
C SER A 56 9.85 5.42 1.56
N THR A 57 9.47 4.55 2.48
CA THR A 57 10.40 3.80 3.33
C THR A 57 10.42 2.31 2.99
N HIS A 58 9.38 1.82 2.36
CA HIS A 58 9.20 0.40 2.09
C HIS A 58 8.57 0.18 0.72
N ARG A 59 8.74 -1.05 0.24
CA ARG A 59 8.06 -1.54 -0.96
C ARG A 59 7.32 -2.82 -0.61
N ALA A 60 6.06 -2.89 -0.94
CA ALA A 60 5.25 -4.09 -0.76
C ALA A 60 5.11 -4.82 -2.09
N PHE A 61 5.19 -6.14 -2.04
CA PHE A 61 4.92 -7.02 -3.18
C PHE A 61 3.62 -7.75 -2.89
N LEU A 62 2.65 -7.62 -3.79
CA LEU A 62 1.32 -8.19 -3.65
C LEU A 62 0.93 -8.94 -4.92
N PRO A 63 -0.07 -9.84 -4.85
CA PRO A 63 -0.58 -10.47 -6.07
C PRO A 63 -1.06 -9.42 -7.07
N ALA A 64 -0.97 -9.74 -8.36
CA ALA A 64 -1.34 -8.82 -9.40
C ALA A 64 -2.82 -8.39 -9.35
N ASP A 65 -3.67 -9.25 -8.79
CA ASP A 65 -5.11 -8.98 -8.67
C ASP A 65 -5.52 -8.39 -7.33
N ALA A 66 -4.56 -8.07 -6.46
CA ALA A 66 -4.89 -7.44 -5.19
C ALA A 66 -5.53 -6.07 -5.42
N ASP A 67 -6.59 -5.79 -4.67
CA ASP A 67 -7.30 -4.52 -4.76
C ASP A 67 -6.67 -3.51 -3.80
N VAL A 68 -5.77 -2.70 -4.33
CA VAL A 68 -5.04 -1.68 -3.57
C VAL A 68 -5.19 -0.34 -4.28
N LYS A 69 -5.54 0.68 -3.53
CA LYS A 69 -5.68 2.05 -4.05
C LYS A 69 -4.67 2.98 -3.39
N ALA A 70 -4.37 4.08 -4.06
CA ALA A 70 -3.43 5.08 -3.54
C ALA A 70 -3.87 5.69 -2.20
N THR A 71 -5.15 5.57 -1.86
CA THR A 71 -5.72 6.10 -0.61
C THR A 71 -5.79 5.07 0.50
N ASP A 72 -5.38 3.83 0.23
CA ASP A 72 -5.40 2.76 1.23
C ASP A 72 -4.18 2.83 2.14
N ARG A 73 -4.22 2.03 3.20
CA ARG A 73 -3.08 1.74 4.04
C ARG A 73 -2.74 0.26 3.96
N LEU A 74 -1.51 -0.07 4.28
CA LEU A 74 -1.05 -1.45 4.39
C LEU A 74 -0.71 -1.72 5.85
N ARG A 75 -0.98 -2.95 6.29
CA ARG A 75 -0.60 -3.39 7.64
C ARG A 75 0.26 -4.63 7.53
N HIS A 76 1.37 -4.65 8.24
CA HIS A 76 2.29 -5.77 8.24
C HIS A 76 2.92 -5.87 9.63
N LEU A 77 2.83 -7.03 10.25
CA LEU A 77 3.38 -7.29 11.60
C LEU A 77 2.93 -6.24 12.63
N GLY A 78 1.66 -5.83 12.55
CA GLY A 78 1.09 -4.87 13.48
C GLY A 78 1.46 -3.41 13.24
N LEU A 79 2.21 -3.12 12.18
CA LEU A 79 2.61 -1.76 11.81
C LEU A 79 1.85 -1.31 10.59
N ASP A 80 1.44 -0.06 10.60
CA ASP A 80 0.67 0.53 9.51
C ASP A 80 1.57 1.39 8.61
N TYR A 81 1.28 1.32 7.31
CA TYR A 81 1.99 2.05 6.27
C TYR A 81 0.98 2.75 5.38
N GLU A 82 1.30 3.94 4.95
CA GLU A 82 0.48 4.68 4.01
C GLU A 82 0.99 4.43 2.59
N VAL A 83 0.07 4.15 1.66
CA VAL A 83 0.44 3.94 0.27
C VAL A 83 0.92 5.26 -0.34
N ASP A 84 2.05 5.22 -1.02
CA ASP A 84 2.66 6.39 -1.65
C ASP A 84 2.59 6.26 -3.17
N GLY A 85 1.62 6.93 -3.74
CA GLY A 85 1.39 6.89 -5.18
C GLY A 85 0.52 5.73 -5.62
N VAL A 86 0.49 5.51 -6.92
CA VAL A 86 -0.36 4.47 -7.52
C VAL A 86 0.38 3.15 -7.54
N PRO A 87 -0.27 2.05 -7.09
CA PRO A 87 0.34 0.72 -7.22
C PRO A 87 0.66 0.39 -8.67
N GLU A 88 1.80 -0.27 -8.89
CA GLU A 88 2.26 -0.66 -10.21
C GLU A 88 2.08 -2.17 -10.42
N VAL A 89 1.41 -2.53 -11.50
CA VAL A 89 1.28 -3.94 -11.90
C VAL A 89 2.44 -4.29 -12.81
N TRP A 90 3.25 -5.25 -12.37
CA TRP A 90 4.38 -5.75 -13.16
C TRP A 90 3.96 -6.92 -14.00
N ARG A 91 4.36 -6.91 -15.25
CA ARG A 91 4.01 -7.94 -16.21
C ARG A 91 5.24 -8.70 -16.66
N VAL A 92 5.06 -10.01 -16.83
CA VAL A 92 6.09 -10.88 -17.38
C VAL A 92 5.49 -11.55 -18.61
N ARG A 93 6.10 -11.34 -19.75
CA ARG A 93 5.61 -11.91 -21.03
C ARG A 93 4.15 -11.56 -21.30
N GLY A 94 3.76 -10.32 -21.00
CA GLY A 94 2.41 -9.84 -21.24
C GLY A 94 1.38 -10.24 -20.19
N ARG A 95 1.76 -11.02 -19.19
CA ARG A 95 0.86 -11.45 -18.12
C ARG A 95 1.14 -10.67 -16.84
N ALA A 96 0.08 -10.29 -16.13
CA ALA A 96 0.22 -9.67 -14.83
C ALA A 96 0.87 -10.67 -13.86
N HIS A 97 1.96 -10.25 -13.23
CA HIS A 97 2.77 -11.13 -12.37
C HIS A 97 2.59 -10.78 -10.90
N HIS A 98 2.74 -9.52 -10.56
CA HIS A 98 2.60 -9.02 -9.20
C HIS A 98 2.39 -7.52 -9.22
N GLN A 99 2.04 -6.95 -8.07
CA GLN A 99 2.02 -5.50 -7.88
C GLN A 99 3.15 -5.10 -6.97
N GLU A 100 3.71 -3.92 -7.24
CA GLU A 100 4.66 -3.27 -6.34
C GLU A 100 4.04 -1.98 -5.84
N VAL A 101 4.00 -1.81 -4.53
CA VAL A 101 3.37 -0.68 -3.88
C VAL A 101 4.40 0.00 -3.00
N LEU A 102 4.73 1.24 -3.33
CA LEU A 102 5.59 2.04 -2.46
C LEU A 102 4.76 2.55 -1.30
N CYS A 103 5.33 2.56 -0.12
CA CYS A 103 4.64 2.99 1.07
C CYS A 103 5.62 3.56 2.09
N PHE A 104 5.10 4.27 3.07
CA PHE A 104 5.90 4.78 4.16
C PHE A 104 5.22 4.50 5.48
N ARG A 105 6.04 4.24 6.49
CA ARG A 105 5.54 3.89 7.81
C ARG A 105 4.84 5.07 8.46
N ILE A 106 3.66 4.82 9.01
CA ILE A 106 2.94 5.81 9.79
C ILE A 106 3.54 5.80 11.19
N THR A 107 4.03 6.96 11.62
CA THR A 107 4.65 7.12 12.94
C THR A 107 3.83 8.08 13.77
N GLY A 108 3.97 7.97 15.06
CA GLY A 108 3.39 8.91 15.98
C GLY A 108 1.90 8.74 16.16
N GLY A 109 1.44 7.59 16.24
CA GLY A 109 0.04 7.21 16.42
C GLY A 109 -0.80 8.05 17.33
#